data_2b6992e634ae67a7f3ce77a96e714c32
#
_entry.id   2b6992e634ae67a7f3ce77a96e714c32
#
_cell.length_a   1.000
_cell.length_b   1.000
_cell.length_c   1.000
_cell.angle_alpha   90.00
_cell.angle_beta   90.00
_cell.angle_gamma   90.00
#
_symmetry.space_group_name_H-M   'P 1'
#
loop_
_entity.id
_entity.type
_entity.pdbx_description
1 polymer ?
#
loop_
_entity_poly.entity_id
_entity_poly.type
_entity_poly.pdbx_seq_one_letter_code
_entity_poly.pdbx_strand_id
1 'polypeptide(L)'
;NLRSIAIYNNYGSLLAAEPVVSQKEDPNVTKQDWFIQAMDEMENMHFSTPHIQNLFDDGTQRYYWVISLSRVVELTNQGESQLGVLLVDMDYSGISRMMTQINTAGTGQYYYLCDSSGKIIYHPKQIQISDGIVSENNEAAARRDDGVYDERFDGEYQKVIVSTVSYTGWKLVGVIPYSTFTHGMANLRYFIVILILLMVMMLMVINRVISLWISRPILKLNDSVVEYEAGEKPSIYIGGSQEIRHLGYSIQRSYERIE
;
A
#
# COMPACT_ATOMS: atom_id res chain seq x y z
N ASN A 1 1.96 27.77 -0.22
CA ASN A 1 2.28 29.09 0.33
C ASN A 1 3.45 29.68 -0.48
N LEU A 2 3.21 30.85 -1.10
CA LEU A 2 4.24 31.60 -1.81
C LEU A 2 5.21 32.19 -0.80
N ARG A 3 6.51 32.08 -1.05
CA ARG A 3 7.56 32.62 -0.17
C ARG A 3 8.15 33.91 -0.73
N SER A 4 8.57 33.88 -1.99
CA SER A 4 9.10 35.04 -2.69
C SER A 4 8.82 34.94 -4.20
N ILE A 5 8.77 36.11 -4.83
CA ILE A 5 8.80 36.26 -6.29
C ILE A 5 9.95 37.22 -6.59
N ALA A 6 10.78 36.89 -7.55
CA ALA A 6 11.88 37.75 -7.99
C ALA A 6 11.99 37.75 -9.51
N ILE A 7 12.42 38.85 -10.07
CA ILE A 7 12.72 39.01 -11.48
C ILE A 7 14.16 39.43 -11.63
N TYR A 8 14.91 38.70 -12.42
CA TYR A 8 16.32 38.98 -12.74
C TYR A 8 16.44 39.30 -14.22
N ASN A 9 17.40 40.16 -14.57
CA ASN A 9 17.74 40.33 -15.97
C ASN A 9 18.64 39.18 -16.46
N ASN A 10 18.97 39.18 -17.75
CA ASN A 10 19.84 38.16 -18.36
C ASN A 10 21.28 38.13 -17.83
N TYR A 11 21.70 39.14 -17.07
CA TYR A 11 23.00 39.18 -16.40
C TYR A 11 22.93 38.73 -14.93
N GLY A 12 21.75 38.32 -14.45
CA GLY A 12 21.58 37.90 -13.07
C GLY A 12 21.41 39.03 -12.05
N SER A 13 21.20 40.28 -12.52
CA SER A 13 20.91 41.39 -11.62
C SER A 13 19.42 41.37 -11.23
N LEU A 14 19.16 41.58 -9.94
CA LEU A 14 17.80 41.65 -9.41
C LEU A 14 17.12 42.94 -9.87
N LEU A 15 15.97 42.84 -10.51
CA LEU A 15 15.14 43.96 -10.95
C LEU A 15 14.01 44.26 -9.99
N ALA A 16 13.37 43.24 -9.48
CA ALA A 16 12.26 43.34 -8.54
C ALA A 16 12.16 42.07 -7.68
N ALA A 17 11.74 42.23 -6.44
CA ALA A 17 11.43 41.13 -5.56
C ALA A 17 10.25 41.46 -4.62
N GLU A 18 9.44 40.46 -4.30
CA GLU A 18 8.37 40.53 -3.31
C GLU A 18 8.43 39.27 -2.42
N PRO A 19 8.48 39.41 -1.09
CA PRO A 19 8.62 40.68 -0.35
C PRO A 19 9.94 41.38 -0.65
N VAL A 20 9.97 42.69 -0.44
CA VAL A 20 11.20 43.47 -0.58
C VAL A 20 12.16 43.06 0.53
N VAL A 21 13.15 42.27 0.20
CA VAL A 21 14.20 41.76 1.11
C VAL A 21 15.57 42.05 0.54
N SER A 22 16.57 42.08 1.41
CA SER A 22 17.95 42.25 0.97
C SER A 22 18.44 40.99 0.27
N GLN A 23 18.95 41.14 -0.94
CA GLN A 23 19.70 40.09 -1.59
C GLN A 23 21.03 39.86 -0.86
N LYS A 24 21.45 38.61 -0.70
CA LYS A 24 22.76 38.28 -0.13
C LYS A 24 23.89 38.83 -0.99
N GLU A 25 25.02 39.10 -0.37
CA GLU A 25 26.23 39.47 -1.09
C GLU A 25 26.68 38.30 -1.99
N ASP A 26 26.95 38.57 -3.26
CA ASP A 26 27.41 37.63 -4.29
C ASP A 26 26.59 36.34 -4.40
N PRO A 27 25.31 36.40 -4.77
CA PRO A 27 24.44 35.22 -4.84
C PRO A 27 24.73 34.28 -6.04
N ASN A 28 25.69 34.64 -6.90
CA ASN A 28 26.06 33.88 -8.11
C ASN A 28 24.85 33.42 -8.94
N VAL A 29 23.90 34.31 -9.16
CA VAL A 29 22.58 34.01 -9.76
C VAL A 29 22.72 33.29 -11.11
N THR A 30 23.62 33.72 -11.98
CA THR A 30 23.83 33.15 -13.31
C THR A 30 24.43 31.73 -13.28
N LYS A 31 24.92 31.28 -12.13
CA LYS A 31 25.46 29.91 -11.92
C LYS A 31 24.46 29.00 -11.20
N GLN A 32 23.29 29.49 -10.83
CA GLN A 32 22.27 28.71 -10.18
C GLN A 32 21.55 27.81 -11.22
N ASP A 33 21.29 26.58 -10.87
CA ASP A 33 20.66 25.61 -11.78
C ASP A 33 19.33 26.11 -12.36
N TRP A 34 18.50 26.73 -11.52
CA TRP A 34 17.22 27.30 -11.94
C TRP A 34 17.36 28.40 -13.00
N PHE A 35 18.45 29.23 -12.93
CA PHE A 35 18.71 30.30 -13.89
C PHE A 35 19.19 29.69 -15.21
N ILE A 36 20.14 28.75 -15.15
CA ILE A 36 20.71 28.09 -16.32
C ILE A 36 19.59 27.34 -17.07
N GLN A 37 18.80 26.51 -16.37
CA GLN A 37 17.70 25.77 -16.97
C GLN A 37 16.68 26.70 -17.65
N ALA A 38 16.28 27.79 -16.99
CA ALA A 38 15.35 28.74 -17.59
C ALA A 38 15.91 29.38 -18.86
N MET A 39 17.20 29.69 -18.90
CA MET A 39 17.84 30.31 -20.06
C MET A 39 18.09 29.32 -21.19
N ASP A 40 18.35 28.04 -20.88
CA ASP A 40 18.60 26.99 -21.88
C ASP A 40 17.29 26.52 -22.55
N GLU A 41 16.19 26.46 -21.80
CA GLU A 41 14.88 26.04 -22.28
C GLU A 41 13.82 27.12 -22.05
N MET A 42 13.91 28.21 -22.78
CA MET A 42 13.17 29.47 -22.55
C MET A 42 11.64 29.35 -22.57
N GLU A 43 11.11 28.36 -23.30
CA GLU A 43 9.66 28.17 -23.44
C GLU A 43 9.02 27.46 -22.25
N ASN A 44 9.83 26.75 -21.46
CA ASN A 44 9.37 25.88 -20.41
C ASN A 44 9.34 26.56 -19.02
N MET A 45 8.52 25.99 -18.15
CA MET A 45 8.59 26.25 -16.71
C MET A 45 9.44 25.16 -16.06
N HIS A 46 10.41 25.56 -15.26
CA HIS A 46 11.29 24.62 -14.56
C HIS A 46 11.00 24.63 -13.08
N PHE A 47 10.88 23.45 -12.50
CA PHE A 47 10.68 23.25 -11.07
C PHE A 47 11.92 22.61 -10.46
N SER A 48 12.51 23.29 -9.48
CA SER A 48 13.63 22.72 -8.73
C SER A 48 13.21 21.62 -7.79
N THR A 49 14.15 20.79 -7.38
CA THR A 49 13.95 19.95 -6.19
C THR A 49 13.99 20.80 -4.91
N PRO A 50 13.48 20.30 -3.76
CA PRO A 50 13.53 21.02 -2.50
C PRO A 50 14.96 21.40 -2.13
N HIS A 51 15.17 22.66 -1.82
CA HIS A 51 16.46 23.21 -1.41
C HIS A 51 16.28 24.34 -0.39
N ILE A 52 17.38 24.73 0.24
CA ILE A 52 17.37 25.85 1.16
C ILE A 52 17.43 27.15 0.35
N GLN A 53 16.50 28.06 0.60
CA GLN A 53 16.51 29.40 0.01
C GLN A 53 17.81 30.10 0.39
N ASN A 54 18.60 30.50 -0.60
CA ASN A 54 19.95 31.04 -0.43
C ASN A 54 20.19 32.43 -1.05
N LEU A 55 19.17 33.01 -1.68
CA LEU A 55 19.30 34.27 -2.43
C LEU A 55 19.02 35.52 -1.57
N PHE A 56 18.13 35.41 -0.60
CA PHE A 56 17.64 36.49 0.21
C PHE A 56 17.98 36.34 1.68
N ASP A 57 18.23 37.46 2.35
CA ASP A 57 18.37 37.53 3.79
C ASP A 57 17.13 38.20 4.38
N ASP A 58 16.38 37.49 5.18
CA ASP A 58 15.18 37.97 5.88
C ASP A 58 15.48 38.47 7.30
N GLY A 59 16.79 38.54 7.70
CA GLY A 59 17.21 38.96 9.01
C GLY A 59 16.90 37.99 10.16
N THR A 60 16.24 36.88 9.89
CA THR A 60 15.80 35.95 10.94
C THR A 60 16.77 34.79 11.20
N GLN A 61 17.82 34.65 10.38
CA GLN A 61 18.78 33.52 10.38
C GLN A 61 18.11 32.13 10.31
N ARG A 62 16.89 32.06 9.78
CA ARG A 62 16.17 30.78 9.60
C ARG A 62 16.41 30.24 8.20
N TYR A 63 16.54 28.93 8.12
CA TYR A 63 16.61 28.22 6.85
C TYR A 63 15.20 27.82 6.42
N TYR A 64 14.84 28.19 5.20
CA TYR A 64 13.55 27.85 4.62
C TYR A 64 13.77 26.87 3.46
N TRP A 65 13.08 25.76 3.53
CA TRP A 65 13.04 24.83 2.42
C TRP A 65 12.00 25.29 1.41
N VAL A 66 12.45 25.49 0.18
CA VAL A 66 11.63 25.98 -0.93
C VAL A 66 11.73 25.04 -2.13
N ILE A 67 10.76 25.13 -2.99
CA ILE A 67 10.77 24.65 -4.36
C ILE A 67 10.65 25.89 -5.23
N SER A 68 11.59 26.07 -6.15
CA SER A 68 11.61 27.22 -7.03
C SER A 68 11.06 26.87 -8.40
N LEU A 69 10.15 27.70 -8.87
CA LEU A 69 9.73 27.73 -10.26
C LEU A 69 10.52 28.84 -10.96
N SER A 70 11.15 28.54 -12.07
CA SER A 70 11.83 29.51 -12.91
C SER A 70 11.31 29.47 -14.35
N ARG A 71 11.24 30.63 -14.96
CA ARG A 71 10.82 30.81 -16.37
C ARG A 71 11.42 32.07 -16.96
N VAL A 72 11.78 32.02 -18.24
CA VAL A 72 12.14 33.27 -18.98
C VAL A 72 10.90 34.11 -19.19
N VAL A 73 11.06 35.41 -19.00
CA VAL A 73 10.05 36.44 -19.26
C VAL A 73 10.66 37.54 -20.13
N GLU A 74 9.84 38.10 -21.01
CA GLU A 74 10.20 39.24 -21.80
C GLU A 74 9.94 40.52 -20.99
N LEU A 75 10.97 41.34 -20.83
CA LEU A 75 10.95 42.59 -20.09
C LEU A 75 11.02 43.74 -21.11
N THR A 76 10.00 44.58 -21.14
CA THR A 76 9.99 45.75 -22.02
C THR A 76 10.26 47.02 -21.21
N ASN A 77 11.32 47.71 -21.52
CA ASN A 77 11.65 49.01 -20.92
C ASN A 77 11.87 50.04 -22.03
N GLN A 78 11.09 51.13 -22.01
CA GLN A 78 11.17 52.24 -22.96
C GLN A 78 11.16 51.82 -24.45
N GLY A 79 10.51 50.70 -24.80
CA GLY A 79 10.43 50.20 -26.16
C GLY A 79 11.53 49.20 -26.56
N GLU A 80 12.48 48.94 -25.70
CA GLU A 80 13.45 47.88 -25.86
C GLU A 80 13.02 46.64 -25.09
N SER A 81 13.02 45.48 -25.76
CA SER A 81 12.73 44.19 -25.13
C SER A 81 14.04 43.49 -24.78
N GLN A 82 14.12 43.03 -23.55
CA GLN A 82 15.23 42.18 -23.09
C GLN A 82 14.66 40.95 -22.35
N LEU A 83 15.43 39.86 -22.34
CA LEU A 83 15.06 38.66 -21.61
C LEU A 83 15.41 38.84 -20.12
N GLY A 84 14.57 38.29 -19.29
CA GLY A 84 14.80 38.12 -17.86
C GLY A 84 14.30 36.77 -17.36
N VAL A 85 14.60 36.47 -16.12
CA VAL A 85 14.15 35.22 -15.48
C VAL A 85 13.25 35.55 -14.30
N LEU A 86 12.05 35.08 -14.34
CA LEU A 86 11.12 35.05 -13.20
C LEU A 86 11.48 33.86 -12.32
N LEU A 87 11.67 34.10 -11.03
CA LEU A 87 11.87 33.11 -9.99
C LEU A 87 10.74 33.22 -8.98
N VAL A 88 10.09 32.08 -8.67
CA VAL A 88 9.03 31.99 -7.68
C VAL A 88 9.36 30.90 -6.68
N ASP A 89 9.65 31.28 -5.44
CA ASP A 89 9.92 30.37 -4.36
C ASP A 89 8.63 30.00 -3.61
N MET A 90 8.34 28.73 -3.55
CA MET A 90 7.21 28.16 -2.84
C MET A 90 7.68 27.40 -1.60
N ASP A 91 6.99 27.60 -0.48
CA ASP A 91 7.29 26.90 0.78
C ASP A 91 7.04 25.39 0.62
N TYR A 92 8.10 24.61 0.80
CA TYR A 92 8.06 23.15 0.72
C TYR A 92 7.13 22.53 1.78
N SER A 93 6.89 23.19 2.90
CA SER A 93 6.05 22.69 3.99
C SER A 93 4.62 22.36 3.54
N GLY A 94 4.12 23.03 2.51
CA GLY A 94 2.80 22.77 1.92
C GLY A 94 2.73 21.37 1.30
N ILE A 95 3.72 21.04 0.47
CA ILE A 95 3.83 19.71 -0.18
C ILE A 95 4.08 18.64 0.88
N SER A 96 5.04 18.88 1.78
CA SER A 96 5.35 17.93 2.85
C SER A 96 4.12 17.61 3.71
N ARG A 97 3.30 18.59 4.07
CA ARG A 97 2.07 18.41 4.84
C ARG A 97 1.04 17.56 4.09
N MET A 98 0.80 17.88 2.82
CA MET A 98 -0.12 17.13 1.97
C MET A 98 0.34 15.66 1.82
N MET A 99 1.61 15.44 1.55
CA MET A 99 2.18 14.11 1.41
C MET A 99 2.15 13.33 2.73
N THR A 100 2.37 14.00 3.87
CA THR A 100 2.24 13.38 5.19
C THR A 100 0.81 12.94 5.47
N GLN A 101 -0.20 13.71 5.08
CA GLN A 101 -1.60 13.36 5.26
C GLN A 101 -1.99 12.09 4.49
N ILE A 102 -1.53 11.92 3.26
CA ILE A 102 -1.83 10.70 2.47
C ILE A 102 -1.06 9.47 2.97
N ASN A 103 0.03 9.67 3.71
CA ASN A 103 0.85 8.59 4.27
C ASN A 103 0.46 8.20 5.72
N THR A 104 -0.62 8.74 6.28
CA THR A 104 -1.01 8.51 7.69
C THR A 104 -1.63 7.15 7.99
N ALA A 105 -2.05 6.42 6.99
CA ALA A 105 -2.67 5.11 7.21
C ALA A 105 -1.59 4.03 7.42
N GLY A 106 -1.46 3.50 8.63
CA GLY A 106 -0.54 2.42 9.00
C GLY A 106 -0.77 1.07 8.28
N THR A 107 -1.09 1.13 6.99
CA THR A 107 -1.42 0.00 6.12
C THR A 107 -0.18 -0.65 5.48
N GLY A 108 1.02 -0.12 5.75
CA GLY A 108 2.26 -0.58 5.12
C GLY A 108 2.47 -0.06 3.68
N GLN A 109 1.44 0.49 3.06
CA GLN A 109 1.55 1.22 1.80
C GLN A 109 2.04 2.64 2.05
N TYR A 110 2.78 3.19 1.10
CA TYR A 110 3.25 4.59 1.19
C TYR A 110 3.38 5.22 -0.20
N TYR A 111 3.44 6.55 -0.19
CA TYR A 111 3.56 7.36 -1.40
C TYR A 111 4.80 8.25 -1.27
N TYR A 112 5.57 8.33 -2.33
CA TYR A 112 6.67 9.28 -2.45
C TYR A 112 6.55 10.10 -3.73
N LEU A 113 7.31 11.17 -3.82
CA LEU A 113 7.32 12.08 -4.96
C LEU A 113 8.76 12.21 -5.46
N CYS A 114 8.97 12.03 -6.75
CA CYS A 114 10.26 12.27 -7.39
C CYS A 114 10.09 13.12 -8.66
N ASP A 115 11.20 13.73 -9.11
CA ASP A 115 11.22 14.46 -10.38
C ASP A 115 11.38 13.50 -11.57
N SER A 116 11.41 14.05 -12.78
CA SER A 116 11.57 13.29 -14.02
C SER A 116 12.93 12.59 -14.17
N SER A 117 13.94 13.00 -13.38
CA SER A 117 15.24 12.33 -13.32
C SER A 117 15.29 11.19 -12.29
N GLY A 118 14.27 11.10 -11.43
CA GLY A 118 14.19 10.16 -10.33
C GLY A 118 14.69 10.72 -9.00
N LYS A 119 15.10 12.00 -8.93
CA LYS A 119 15.51 12.61 -7.65
C LYS A 119 14.32 12.77 -6.73
N ILE A 120 14.43 12.25 -5.51
CA ILE A 120 13.33 12.24 -4.53
C ILE A 120 13.06 13.66 -4.04
N ILE A 121 11.81 14.10 -4.19
CA ILE A 121 11.28 15.37 -3.71
C ILE A 121 10.73 15.22 -2.30
N TYR A 122 9.95 14.15 -2.08
CA TYR A 122 9.39 13.80 -0.78
C TYR A 122 9.37 12.28 -0.60
N HIS A 123 9.75 11.83 0.58
CA HIS A 123 9.59 10.44 0.99
C HIS A 123 9.17 10.38 2.47
N PRO A 124 8.25 9.48 2.89
CA PRO A 124 7.85 9.39 4.30
C PRO A 124 9.00 8.98 5.23
N LYS A 125 10.02 8.31 4.67
CA LYS A 125 11.26 7.94 5.37
C LYS A 125 12.46 8.74 4.87
N GLN A 126 12.30 10.05 4.67
CA GLN A 126 13.32 10.92 4.04
C GLN A 126 14.69 10.81 4.69
N ILE A 127 14.76 10.76 6.04
CA ILE A 127 16.02 10.64 6.78
C ILE A 127 16.71 9.31 6.44
N GLN A 128 15.97 8.21 6.43
CA GLN A 128 16.53 6.88 6.12
C GLN A 128 17.01 6.76 4.67
N ILE A 129 16.34 7.47 3.75
CA ILE A 129 16.79 7.58 2.34
C ILE A 129 18.10 8.37 2.27
N SER A 130 18.21 9.52 2.97
CA SER A 130 19.41 10.35 2.95
C SER A 130 20.61 9.65 3.59
N ASP A 131 20.36 8.81 4.59
CA ASP A 131 21.39 8.03 5.29
C ASP A 131 21.74 6.72 4.54
N GLY A 132 21.07 6.42 3.42
CA GLY A 132 21.29 5.22 2.63
C GLY A 132 20.80 3.92 3.29
N ILE A 133 19.98 4.03 4.35
CA ILE A 133 19.41 2.86 5.07
C ILE A 133 18.26 2.24 4.26
N VAL A 134 17.48 3.07 3.56
CA VAL A 134 16.38 2.67 2.69
C VAL A 134 16.70 3.14 1.28
N SER A 135 16.44 2.31 0.31
CA SER A 135 16.53 2.66 -1.12
C SER A 135 15.16 2.50 -1.78
N GLU A 136 14.96 3.22 -2.87
CA GLU A 136 13.77 3.15 -3.71
C GLU A 136 14.12 2.97 -5.17
N ASN A 137 13.22 2.38 -5.94
CA ASN A 137 13.38 2.23 -7.39
C ASN A 137 12.92 3.51 -8.14
N ASN A 138 13.33 4.66 -7.62
CA ASN A 138 12.92 5.99 -8.08
C ASN A 138 13.34 6.30 -9.51
N GLU A 139 14.54 5.87 -9.94
CA GLU A 139 14.96 6.05 -11.34
C GLU A 139 14.11 5.25 -12.33
N ALA A 140 13.74 4.02 -11.97
CA ALA A 140 12.85 3.23 -12.81
C ALA A 140 11.43 3.82 -12.82
N ALA A 141 10.93 4.28 -11.66
CA ALA A 141 9.62 4.92 -11.56
C ALA A 141 9.56 6.21 -12.39
N ALA A 142 10.62 7.01 -12.41
CA ALA A 142 10.70 8.25 -13.19
C ALA A 142 10.58 8.01 -14.72
N ARG A 143 11.08 6.88 -15.20
CA ARG A 143 11.07 6.51 -16.64
C ARG A 143 9.77 5.83 -17.08
N ARG A 144 8.90 5.41 -16.13
CA ARG A 144 7.65 4.71 -16.45
C ARG A 144 6.54 5.70 -16.81
N ASP A 145 5.68 5.25 -17.69
CA ASP A 145 4.40 5.92 -17.95
C ASP A 145 3.44 5.74 -16.76
N ASP A 146 2.34 6.49 -16.77
CA ASP A 146 1.30 6.37 -15.76
C ASP A 146 0.68 4.96 -15.82
N GLY A 147 0.61 4.29 -14.69
CA GLY A 147 0.11 2.93 -14.64
C GLY A 147 0.42 2.19 -13.35
N VAL A 148 0.11 0.89 -13.36
CA VAL A 148 0.33 -0.02 -12.25
C VAL A 148 1.31 -1.10 -12.67
N TYR A 149 2.34 -1.32 -11.90
CA TYR A 149 3.44 -2.23 -12.18
C TYR A 149 3.65 -3.19 -11.02
N ASP A 150 3.89 -4.45 -11.35
CA ASP A 150 4.37 -5.42 -10.38
C ASP A 150 5.88 -5.51 -10.53
N GLU A 151 6.60 -5.34 -9.44
CA GLU A 151 8.06 -5.42 -9.44
C GLU A 151 8.60 -6.13 -8.21
N ARG A 152 9.84 -6.58 -8.32
CA ARG A 152 10.62 -7.06 -7.19
C ARG A 152 11.77 -6.11 -6.94
N PHE A 153 11.75 -5.48 -5.77
CA PHE A 153 12.80 -4.54 -5.36
C PHE A 153 13.25 -4.87 -3.95
N ASP A 154 14.55 -4.81 -3.69
CA ASP A 154 15.18 -5.16 -2.41
C ASP A 154 14.73 -6.52 -1.81
N GLY A 155 14.50 -7.50 -2.71
CA GLY A 155 14.07 -8.85 -2.33
C GLY A 155 12.58 -9.01 -2.08
N GLU A 156 11.81 -7.94 -1.99
CA GLU A 156 10.36 -7.95 -1.78
C GLU A 156 9.58 -7.78 -3.09
N TYR A 157 8.45 -8.46 -3.18
CA TYR A 157 7.47 -8.20 -4.24
C TYR A 157 6.59 -7.04 -3.82
N GLN A 158 6.42 -6.10 -4.73
CA GLN A 158 5.58 -4.92 -4.50
C GLN A 158 4.81 -4.51 -5.74
N LYS A 159 3.66 -3.89 -5.52
CA LYS A 159 2.89 -3.21 -6.54
C LYS A 159 3.22 -1.73 -6.50
N VAL A 160 3.59 -1.17 -7.65
CA VAL A 160 3.97 0.23 -7.79
C VAL A 160 2.98 0.92 -8.71
N ILE A 161 2.41 2.01 -8.25
CA ILE A 161 1.49 2.87 -9.00
C ILE A 161 2.24 4.15 -9.32
N VAL A 162 2.36 4.47 -10.60
CA VAL A 162 3.02 5.70 -11.06
C VAL A 162 1.98 6.61 -11.67
N SER A 163 1.98 7.88 -11.27
CA SER A 163 1.13 8.92 -11.85
C SER A 163 1.94 10.20 -12.02
N THR A 164 1.85 10.81 -13.21
CA THR A 164 2.55 12.05 -13.54
C THR A 164 1.74 13.25 -13.05
N VAL A 165 2.40 14.11 -12.28
CA VAL A 165 1.80 15.37 -11.84
C VAL A 165 1.89 16.38 -12.98
N SER A 166 0.73 16.82 -13.46
CA SER A 166 0.64 17.80 -14.54
C SER A 166 1.41 19.07 -14.19
N TYR A 167 1.94 19.76 -15.19
CA TYR A 167 2.78 20.97 -15.14
C TYR A 167 4.20 20.80 -14.58
N THR A 168 4.43 19.94 -13.59
CA THR A 168 5.76 19.74 -13.01
C THR A 168 6.53 18.62 -13.68
N GLY A 169 5.81 17.65 -14.26
CA GLY A 169 6.39 16.40 -14.76
C GLY A 169 6.86 15.45 -13.65
N TRP A 170 6.59 15.79 -12.38
CA TRP A 170 6.97 14.93 -11.26
C TRP A 170 6.15 13.65 -11.25
N LYS A 171 6.72 12.61 -10.68
CA LYS A 171 6.05 11.32 -10.52
C LYS A 171 5.61 11.13 -9.07
N LEU A 172 4.30 10.99 -8.88
CA LEU A 172 3.73 10.49 -7.64
C LEU A 172 3.75 8.97 -7.70
N VAL A 173 4.47 8.35 -6.80
CA VAL A 173 4.67 6.90 -6.78
C VAL A 173 4.07 6.32 -5.51
N GLY A 174 3.10 5.41 -5.67
CA GLY A 174 2.51 4.63 -4.59
C GLY A 174 3.14 3.25 -4.55
N VAL A 175 3.65 2.85 -3.40
CA VAL A 175 4.26 1.54 -3.18
C VAL A 175 3.40 0.72 -2.23
N ILE A 176 3.03 -0.49 -2.64
CA ILE A 176 2.22 -1.43 -1.86
C ILE A 176 2.99 -2.74 -1.77
N PRO A 177 3.74 -2.97 -0.69
CA PRO A 177 4.44 -4.24 -0.47
C PRO A 177 3.45 -5.40 -0.35
N TYR A 178 3.75 -6.55 -0.96
CA TYR A 178 2.89 -7.74 -0.82
C TYR A 178 2.86 -8.29 0.61
N SER A 179 3.91 -8.04 1.39
CA SER A 179 3.95 -8.35 2.82
C SER A 179 2.79 -7.72 3.60
N THR A 180 2.33 -6.55 3.18
CA THR A 180 1.16 -5.85 3.76
C THR A 180 -0.10 -6.71 3.72
N PHE A 181 -0.32 -7.45 2.64
CA PHE A 181 -1.48 -8.35 2.51
C PHE A 181 -1.33 -9.62 3.34
N THR A 182 -0.10 -10.12 3.54
CA THR A 182 0.14 -11.38 4.25
C THR A 182 0.04 -11.26 5.76
N HIS A 183 0.32 -10.08 6.34
CA HIS A 183 0.17 -9.86 7.79
C HIS A 183 -1.28 -10.01 8.27
N GLY A 184 -2.27 -9.59 7.48
CA GLY A 184 -3.70 -9.84 7.77
C GLY A 184 -4.13 -11.30 7.58
N MET A 185 -3.44 -12.06 6.73
CA MET A 185 -3.80 -13.44 6.39
C MET A 185 -3.31 -14.49 7.39
N ALA A 186 -2.35 -14.17 8.24
CA ALA A 186 -1.87 -15.11 9.26
C ALA A 186 -3.01 -15.55 10.20
N ASN A 187 -3.82 -14.62 10.67
CA ASN A 187 -4.99 -14.91 11.51
C ASN A 187 -6.06 -15.73 10.77
N LEU A 188 -6.26 -15.47 9.48
CA LEU A 188 -7.19 -16.23 8.65
C LEU A 188 -6.74 -17.69 8.50
N ARG A 189 -5.44 -17.94 8.35
CA ARG A 189 -4.89 -19.30 8.27
C ARG A 189 -5.16 -20.10 9.56
N TYR A 190 -4.94 -19.51 10.72
CA TYR A 190 -5.27 -20.14 12.00
C TYR A 190 -6.77 -20.40 12.14
N PHE A 191 -7.61 -19.46 11.72
CA PHE A 191 -9.06 -19.63 11.73
C PHE A 191 -9.50 -20.82 10.85
N ILE A 192 -8.95 -20.96 9.65
CA ILE A 192 -9.25 -22.08 8.75
C ILE A 192 -8.82 -23.41 9.38
N VAL A 193 -7.64 -23.49 10.00
CA VAL A 193 -7.17 -24.72 10.68
C VAL A 193 -8.10 -25.09 11.82
N ILE A 194 -8.52 -24.14 12.65
CA ILE A 194 -9.48 -24.39 13.74
C ILE A 194 -10.83 -24.87 13.18
N LEU A 195 -11.32 -24.29 12.10
CA LEU A 195 -12.56 -24.68 11.46
C LEU A 195 -12.51 -26.12 10.96
N ILE A 196 -11.39 -26.51 10.33
CA ILE A 196 -11.18 -27.91 9.86
C ILE A 196 -11.15 -28.87 11.05
N LEU A 197 -10.46 -28.53 12.14
CA LEU A 197 -10.42 -29.37 13.35
C LEU A 197 -11.81 -29.53 13.96
N LEU A 198 -12.59 -28.47 14.04
CA LEU A 198 -13.99 -28.54 14.51
C LEU A 198 -14.85 -29.43 13.62
N MET A 199 -14.68 -29.33 12.29
CA MET A 199 -15.43 -30.19 11.35
C MET A 199 -15.07 -31.65 11.50
N VAL A 200 -13.79 -31.99 11.66
CA VAL A 200 -13.32 -33.36 11.91
C VAL A 200 -13.88 -33.89 13.23
N MET A 201 -13.83 -33.09 14.29
CA MET A 201 -14.38 -33.44 15.58
C MET A 201 -15.90 -33.69 15.51
N MET A 202 -16.62 -32.85 14.79
CA MET A 202 -18.06 -33.03 14.55
C MET A 202 -18.36 -34.33 13.81
N LEU A 203 -17.60 -34.65 12.75
CA LEU A 203 -17.74 -35.91 12.01
C LEU A 203 -17.48 -37.15 12.90
N MET A 204 -16.48 -37.08 13.80
CA MET A 204 -16.21 -38.15 14.76
C MET A 204 -17.40 -38.37 15.72
N VAL A 205 -17.99 -37.27 16.23
CA VAL A 205 -19.15 -37.34 17.11
C VAL A 205 -20.35 -37.93 16.38
N ILE A 206 -20.62 -37.46 15.17
CA ILE A 206 -21.72 -37.99 14.33
C ILE A 206 -21.52 -39.50 14.07
N ASN A 207 -20.31 -39.91 13.69
CA ASN A 207 -20.00 -41.31 13.46
C ASN A 207 -20.20 -42.18 14.72
N ARG A 208 -19.80 -41.65 15.89
CA ARG A 208 -20.00 -42.30 17.17
C ARG A 208 -21.51 -42.45 17.49
N VAL A 209 -22.29 -41.41 17.27
CA VAL A 209 -23.75 -41.44 17.49
C VAL A 209 -24.41 -42.46 16.56
N ILE A 210 -24.08 -42.44 15.28
CA ILE A 210 -24.60 -43.40 14.30
C ILE A 210 -24.24 -44.85 14.72
N SER A 211 -22.97 -45.07 15.11
CA SER A 211 -22.52 -46.39 15.57
C SER A 211 -23.31 -46.88 16.80
N LEU A 212 -23.55 -46.00 17.78
CA LEU A 212 -24.24 -46.38 19.02
C LEU A 212 -25.76 -46.62 18.80
N TRP A 213 -26.39 -45.82 17.97
CA TRP A 213 -27.84 -45.77 17.84
C TRP A 213 -28.38 -46.66 16.71
N ILE A 214 -27.56 -46.95 15.71
CA ILE A 214 -27.99 -47.73 14.52
C ILE A 214 -27.17 -49.01 14.38
N SER A 215 -25.83 -48.88 14.20
CA SER A 215 -25.01 -50.04 13.83
C SER A 215 -24.93 -51.11 14.92
N ARG A 216 -24.70 -50.73 16.18
CA ARG A 216 -24.62 -51.70 17.29
C ARG A 216 -25.97 -52.43 17.55
N PRO A 217 -27.13 -51.73 17.61
CA PRO A 217 -28.40 -52.42 17.75
C PRO A 217 -28.72 -53.38 16.59
N ILE A 218 -28.40 -53.03 15.36
CA ILE A 218 -28.60 -53.91 14.19
C ILE A 218 -27.75 -55.17 14.30
N LEU A 219 -26.46 -55.05 14.65
CA LEU A 219 -25.58 -56.19 14.85
C LEU A 219 -26.09 -57.12 15.97
N LYS A 220 -26.49 -56.51 17.12
CA LYS A 220 -27.09 -57.30 18.22
C LYS A 220 -28.37 -58.02 17.83
N LEU A 221 -29.20 -57.38 17.01
CA LEU A 221 -30.42 -58.01 16.49
C LEU A 221 -30.03 -59.18 15.59
N ASN A 222 -29.10 -58.99 14.65
CA ASN A 222 -28.65 -60.05 13.75
C ASN A 222 -28.05 -61.23 14.54
N ASP A 223 -27.13 -60.94 15.50
CA ASP A 223 -26.51 -62.00 16.31
C ASP A 223 -27.59 -62.80 17.14
N SER A 224 -28.56 -62.08 17.72
CA SER A 224 -29.61 -62.67 18.49
C SER A 224 -30.58 -63.53 17.65
N VAL A 225 -30.80 -63.21 16.39
CA VAL A 225 -31.56 -64.06 15.45
C VAL A 225 -30.80 -65.33 15.13
N VAL A 226 -29.50 -65.24 14.85
CA VAL A 226 -28.66 -66.42 14.57
C VAL A 226 -28.57 -67.33 15.81
N GLU A 227 -28.41 -66.79 17.02
CA GLU A 227 -28.38 -67.58 18.27
C GLU A 227 -29.72 -68.17 18.60
N TYR A 228 -30.83 -67.51 18.26
CA TYR A 228 -32.18 -68.08 18.41
C TYR A 228 -32.44 -69.25 17.44
N GLU A 229 -32.02 -69.11 16.17
CA GLU A 229 -32.11 -70.22 15.18
C GLU A 229 -31.28 -71.45 15.58
N ALA A 230 -30.13 -71.20 16.24
CA ALA A 230 -29.29 -72.30 16.76
C ALA A 230 -29.79 -72.90 18.05
N GLY A 231 -30.90 -72.41 18.65
CA GLY A 231 -31.46 -72.90 19.90
C GLY A 231 -30.66 -72.48 21.15
N GLU A 232 -29.73 -71.57 21.02
CA GLU A 232 -28.83 -71.13 22.10
C GLU A 232 -29.45 -70.06 23.02
N LYS A 233 -30.40 -69.27 22.53
CA LYS A 233 -31.10 -68.23 23.31
C LYS A 233 -32.62 -68.29 23.16
N PRO A 234 -33.39 -68.05 24.26
CA PRO A 234 -34.83 -68.10 24.27
C PRO A 234 -35.57 -66.91 23.69
N SER A 235 -34.82 -65.80 23.31
CA SER A 235 -35.49 -64.58 22.84
C SER A 235 -34.58 -63.74 21.94
N ILE A 236 -35.17 -63.07 20.96
CA ILE A 236 -34.57 -62.18 20.01
C ILE A 236 -34.34 -60.81 20.66
N TYR A 237 -33.22 -60.09 20.34
CA TYR A 237 -32.90 -58.77 20.86
C TYR A 237 -33.93 -57.71 20.37
N ILE A 238 -34.52 -56.98 21.33
CA ILE A 238 -35.47 -55.91 21.08
C ILE A 238 -34.94 -54.63 21.69
N GLY A 239 -34.15 -53.87 20.90
CA GLY A 239 -33.54 -52.63 21.34
C GLY A 239 -33.15 -51.74 20.17
N GLY A 240 -32.62 -50.54 20.47
CA GLY A 240 -32.23 -49.54 19.46
C GLY A 240 -33.34 -48.55 19.09
N SER A 241 -33.32 -48.01 17.85
CA SER A 241 -34.36 -47.12 17.37
C SER A 241 -35.72 -47.76 17.28
N GLN A 242 -36.78 -46.97 17.10
CA GLN A 242 -38.15 -47.47 17.03
C GLN A 242 -38.31 -48.49 15.87
N GLU A 243 -37.67 -48.24 14.76
CA GLU A 243 -37.69 -49.09 13.56
C GLU A 243 -37.00 -50.44 13.83
N ILE A 244 -35.83 -50.42 14.50
CA ILE A 244 -35.10 -51.66 14.84
C ILE A 244 -35.87 -52.49 15.87
N ARG A 245 -36.48 -51.86 16.85
CA ARG A 245 -37.36 -52.53 17.84
C ARG A 245 -38.54 -53.18 17.15
N HIS A 246 -39.20 -52.45 16.24
CA HIS A 246 -40.35 -52.99 15.49
C HIS A 246 -39.96 -54.20 14.63
N LEU A 247 -38.78 -54.16 14.01
CA LEU A 247 -38.21 -55.26 13.24
C LEU A 247 -37.96 -56.47 14.14
N GLY A 248 -37.36 -56.28 15.32
CA GLY A 248 -37.12 -57.34 16.32
C GLY A 248 -38.42 -58.04 16.75
N TYR A 249 -39.46 -57.25 17.06
CA TYR A 249 -40.77 -57.79 17.39
C TYR A 249 -41.41 -58.62 16.22
N SER A 250 -41.24 -58.10 15.00
CA SER A 250 -41.81 -58.76 13.82
C SER A 250 -41.16 -60.11 13.54
N ILE A 251 -39.83 -60.14 13.69
CA ILE A 251 -39.04 -61.36 13.53
C ILE A 251 -39.39 -62.35 14.63
N GLN A 252 -39.40 -61.94 15.90
CA GLN A 252 -39.80 -62.83 17.01
C GLN A 252 -41.16 -63.43 16.80
N ARG A 253 -42.20 -62.67 16.44
CA ARG A 253 -43.55 -63.11 16.17
C ARG A 253 -43.63 -64.07 14.98
N SER A 254 -42.77 -63.95 13.99
CA SER A 254 -42.72 -64.84 12.86
C SER A 254 -42.21 -66.24 13.25
N TYR A 255 -41.19 -66.30 14.10
CA TYR A 255 -40.67 -67.56 14.62
C TYR A 255 -41.64 -68.21 15.56
N GLU A 256 -42.32 -67.49 16.48
CA GLU A 256 -43.35 -68.03 17.37
C GLU A 256 -44.62 -68.64 16.64
N ARG A 257 -44.79 -68.35 15.37
CA ARG A 257 -45.87 -68.92 14.52
C ARG A 257 -45.51 -70.20 13.77
N ILE A 258 -44.23 -70.49 13.71
CA ILE A 258 -43.66 -71.60 12.94
C ILE A 258 -43.42 -72.80 13.86
N GLU A 259 -43.29 -72.62 15.18
CA GLU A 259 -43.33 -73.65 16.21
C GLU A 259 -44.79 -74.09 16.48
#